data_9bc0a75b832f755a2566f8d653024b54
#
_entry.id   9bc0a75b832f755a2566f8d653024b54
#
_cell.length_a   1.000
_cell.length_b   1.000
_cell.length_c   1.000
_cell.angle_alpha   90.00
_cell.angle_beta   90.00
_cell.angle_gamma   90.00
#
_symmetry.space_group_name_H-M   'P 1'
#
loop_
_entity.id
_entity.type
_entity.pdbx_description
1 polymer ?
#
loop_
_entity_poly.entity_id
_entity_poly.type
_entity_poly.pdbx_seq_one_letter_code
_entity_poly.pdbx_strand_id
1 'polypeptide(L)'
;MSTPRLVALGAMAGALAFVAMAGSACAHKRYKFPPPVRPDVGLVQTGTASWYGPQHQGKRTSSGERFDMNDLTAAHATYAFGTRVRVTLLATGRSVEVRINDRFPNYKGRVIDLSRAAAREIGMMKLGTGRVRLEVVG
;
A
#
# COMPACT_ATOMS: atom_id res chain seq x y z
N MET A 1 79.18 -37.89 9.99
CA MET A 1 78.89 -36.53 9.57
C MET A 1 77.49 -36.54 9.04
N SER A 2 76.59 -36.17 9.86
CA SER A 2 75.14 -36.12 9.50
C SER A 2 74.76 -34.75 9.12
N THR A 3 74.25 -34.65 7.91
CA THR A 3 73.61 -33.39 7.42
C THR A 3 72.24 -33.29 7.98
N PRO A 4 71.85 -32.16 8.51
CA PRO A 4 70.48 -31.99 8.96
C PRO A 4 69.56 -31.77 7.76
N ARG A 5 68.53 -32.59 7.69
CA ARG A 5 67.45 -32.42 6.75
C ARG A 5 66.59 -31.26 7.20
N LEU A 6 66.56 -30.22 6.38
CA LEU A 6 65.53 -29.19 6.51
C LEU A 6 64.14 -29.79 6.16
N VAL A 7 63.31 -29.88 7.15
CA VAL A 7 61.89 -30.14 6.93
C VAL A 7 61.25 -28.84 6.60
N ALA A 8 60.85 -28.64 5.34
CA ALA A 8 60.04 -27.55 4.94
C ALA A 8 58.63 -27.78 5.46
N LEU A 9 58.23 -27.04 6.47
CA LEU A 9 56.84 -26.95 6.84
C LEU A 9 56.11 -26.15 5.75
N GLY A 10 55.40 -26.90 4.90
CA GLY A 10 54.43 -26.28 3.99
C GLY A 10 53.29 -25.65 4.79
N ALA A 11 53.26 -24.35 4.83
CA ALA A 11 52.11 -23.66 5.32
C ALA A 11 50.96 -23.89 4.35
N MET A 12 50.05 -24.76 4.71
CA MET A 12 48.75 -24.82 4.03
C MET A 12 47.97 -23.58 4.42
N ALA A 13 48.02 -22.55 3.59
CA ALA A 13 47.05 -21.46 3.63
C ALA A 13 45.70 -22.04 3.22
N GLY A 14 44.90 -22.43 4.20
CA GLY A 14 43.51 -22.74 3.97
C GLY A 14 42.79 -21.46 3.54
N ALA A 15 42.60 -21.31 2.24
CA ALA A 15 41.67 -20.30 1.75
C ALA A 15 40.29 -20.74 2.22
N LEU A 16 39.82 -20.15 3.30
CA LEU A 16 38.40 -20.15 3.64
C LEU A 16 37.69 -19.37 2.56
N ALA A 17 37.21 -20.08 1.55
CA ALA A 17 36.24 -19.50 0.64
C ALA A 17 34.97 -19.21 1.44
N PHE A 18 34.79 -17.96 1.85
CA PHE A 18 33.49 -17.45 2.26
C PHE A 18 32.63 -17.50 1.01
N VAL A 19 31.93 -18.59 0.82
CA VAL A 19 30.77 -18.60 -0.06
C VAL A 19 29.74 -17.69 0.64
N ALA A 20 29.77 -16.44 0.29
CA ALA A 20 28.63 -15.58 0.57
C ALA A 20 27.45 -16.23 -0.12
N MET A 21 26.66 -16.99 0.62
CA MET A 21 25.32 -17.30 0.18
C MET A 21 24.61 -15.96 0.06
N ALA A 22 24.62 -15.40 -1.16
CA ALA A 22 23.66 -14.42 -1.56
C ALA A 22 22.31 -15.09 -1.41
N GLY A 23 21.73 -14.99 -0.22
CA GLY A 23 20.36 -15.39 -0.02
C GLY A 23 19.58 -14.67 -1.11
N SER A 24 18.91 -15.43 -1.96
CA SER A 24 17.92 -14.87 -2.88
C SER A 24 16.93 -14.13 -2.00
N ALA A 25 17.21 -12.86 -1.74
CA ALA A 25 16.20 -11.97 -1.27
C ALA A 25 15.13 -12.04 -2.34
N CYS A 26 14.02 -12.73 -2.05
CA CYS A 26 12.81 -12.59 -2.84
C CYS A 26 12.60 -11.09 -2.94
N ALA A 27 13.00 -10.51 -4.07
CA ALA A 27 12.73 -9.13 -4.37
C ALA A 27 11.22 -9.07 -4.57
N HIS A 28 10.48 -8.96 -3.47
CA HIS A 28 9.13 -8.47 -3.53
C HIS A 28 9.29 -7.11 -4.18
N LYS A 29 8.83 -6.99 -5.42
CA LYS A 29 8.73 -5.68 -6.06
C LYS A 29 7.85 -4.85 -5.14
N ARG A 30 8.48 -4.12 -4.23
CA ARG A 30 7.76 -3.14 -3.41
C ARG A 30 7.14 -2.18 -4.41
N TYR A 31 5.84 -2.20 -4.48
CA TYR A 31 5.12 -1.22 -5.27
C TYR A 31 5.52 0.17 -4.75
N LYS A 32 6.20 0.92 -5.60
CA LYS A 32 6.56 2.30 -5.27
C LYS A 32 5.36 3.17 -5.63
N PHE A 33 4.67 3.62 -4.63
CA PHE A 33 3.66 4.65 -4.84
C PHE A 33 4.30 5.90 -5.41
N PRO A 34 3.63 6.57 -6.35
CA PRO A 34 4.09 7.88 -6.79
C PRO A 34 4.10 8.86 -5.60
N PRO A 35 4.86 9.97 -5.69
CA PRO A 35 4.85 10.98 -4.65
C PRO A 35 3.43 11.45 -4.32
N PRO A 36 3.13 11.71 -3.04
CA PRO A 36 1.82 12.21 -2.66
C PRO A 36 1.57 13.59 -3.29
N VAL A 37 0.35 13.80 -3.75
CA VAL A 37 -0.12 15.02 -4.37
C VAL A 37 -1.19 15.65 -3.49
N ARG A 38 -1.10 16.95 -3.27
CA ARG A 38 -2.22 17.74 -2.71
C ARG A 38 -3.10 18.18 -3.89
N PRO A 39 -4.23 17.52 -4.11
CA PRO A 39 -5.10 17.89 -5.20
C PRO A 39 -5.83 19.20 -4.88
N ASP A 40 -6.12 19.96 -5.94
CA ASP A 40 -6.95 21.14 -5.79
C ASP A 40 -8.38 20.79 -5.40
N VAL A 41 -8.97 21.62 -4.54
CA VAL A 41 -10.41 21.52 -4.21
C VAL A 41 -11.21 21.66 -5.49
N GLY A 42 -12.18 20.77 -5.67
CA GLY A 42 -13.00 20.70 -6.88
C GLY A 42 -12.47 19.75 -7.96
N LEU A 43 -11.25 19.21 -7.81
CA LEU A 43 -10.75 18.18 -8.72
C LEU A 43 -11.70 16.98 -8.69
N VAL A 44 -12.05 16.48 -9.88
CA VAL A 44 -12.97 15.36 -10.08
C VAL A 44 -12.23 14.20 -10.73
N GLN A 45 -12.42 12.99 -10.21
CA GLN A 45 -11.97 11.75 -10.78
C GLN A 45 -13.11 10.74 -10.78
N THR A 46 -13.26 9.98 -11.85
CA THR A 46 -14.23 8.89 -11.93
C THR A 46 -13.51 7.55 -12.06
N GLY A 47 -14.11 6.50 -11.57
CA GLY A 47 -13.54 5.16 -11.64
C GLY A 47 -14.31 4.18 -10.77
N THR A 48 -13.70 3.04 -10.52
CA THR A 48 -14.29 1.99 -9.69
C THR A 48 -13.78 2.12 -8.25
N ALA A 49 -14.69 2.06 -7.30
CA ALA A 49 -14.39 1.92 -5.88
C ALA A 49 -14.51 0.47 -5.44
N SER A 50 -13.72 0.10 -4.44
CA SER A 50 -13.88 -1.10 -3.63
C SER A 50 -13.91 -0.70 -2.15
N TRP A 51 -14.01 -1.67 -1.26
CA TRP A 51 -13.94 -1.40 0.17
C TRP A 51 -13.19 -2.51 0.93
N TYR A 52 -12.62 -2.16 2.07
CA TYR A 52 -11.81 -3.06 2.90
C TYR A 52 -12.69 -4.08 3.62
N GLY A 53 -12.22 -5.32 3.67
CA GLY A 53 -12.81 -6.32 4.54
C GLY A 53 -12.41 -6.15 6.02
N PRO A 54 -13.10 -6.85 6.96
CA PRO A 54 -12.84 -6.75 8.40
C PRO A 54 -11.43 -7.23 8.82
N GLN A 55 -10.72 -7.99 7.98
CA GLN A 55 -9.35 -8.45 8.22
C GLN A 55 -8.32 -7.32 8.36
N HIS A 56 -8.64 -6.10 7.95
CA HIS A 56 -7.77 -4.93 8.07
C HIS A 56 -7.96 -4.17 9.39
N GLN A 57 -9.01 -4.49 10.15
CA GLN A 57 -9.31 -3.80 11.40
C GLN A 57 -8.12 -3.81 12.37
N GLY A 58 -7.77 -2.62 12.89
CA GLY A 58 -6.70 -2.41 13.85
C GLY A 58 -5.29 -2.45 13.28
N LYS A 59 -5.11 -2.75 12.00
CA LYS A 59 -3.80 -2.71 11.33
C LYS A 59 -3.40 -1.27 11.03
N ARG A 60 -2.09 -1.01 11.01
CA ARG A 60 -1.59 0.31 10.64
C ARG A 60 -1.78 0.56 9.14
N THR A 61 -2.29 1.73 8.84
CA THR A 61 -2.36 2.25 7.47
C THR A 61 -1.03 2.88 7.06
N SER A 62 -0.91 3.24 5.78
CA SER A 62 0.28 3.91 5.25
C SER A 62 0.54 5.29 5.89
N SER A 63 -0.49 5.95 6.44
CA SER A 63 -0.35 7.19 7.19
C SER A 63 0.22 7.00 8.60
N GLY A 64 0.28 5.76 9.07
CA GLY A 64 0.70 5.41 10.43
C GLY A 64 -0.43 5.32 11.44
N GLU A 65 -1.63 5.79 11.11
CA GLU A 65 -2.80 5.60 11.99
C GLU A 65 -3.33 4.16 11.87
N ARG A 66 -4.04 3.70 12.89
CA ARG A 66 -4.70 2.40 12.84
C ARG A 66 -5.98 2.48 12.03
N PHE A 67 -6.19 1.50 11.17
CA PHE A 67 -7.44 1.39 10.42
C PHE A 67 -8.60 1.06 11.36
N ASP A 68 -9.65 1.86 11.28
CA ASP A 68 -10.94 1.59 11.90
C ASP A 68 -12.03 1.52 10.82
N MET A 69 -12.61 0.35 10.64
CA MET A 69 -13.65 0.12 9.63
C MET A 69 -14.92 0.93 9.88
N ASN A 70 -15.10 1.48 11.09
CA ASN A 70 -16.24 2.31 11.46
C ASN A 70 -16.02 3.80 11.20
N ASP A 71 -14.80 4.21 10.86
CA ASP A 71 -14.48 5.57 10.47
C ASP A 71 -14.71 5.81 8.96
N LEU A 72 -14.97 7.05 8.60
CA LEU A 72 -15.15 7.45 7.20
C LEU A 72 -13.79 7.79 6.57
N THR A 73 -13.05 6.77 6.16
CA THR A 73 -11.71 6.87 5.59
C THR A 73 -11.59 6.07 4.30
N ALA A 74 -10.54 6.35 3.56
CA ALA A 74 -10.25 5.64 2.32
C ALA A 74 -8.76 5.60 1.98
N ALA A 75 -8.39 4.68 1.10
CA ALA A 75 -7.09 4.61 0.46
C ALA A 75 -7.15 5.17 -0.96
N HIS A 76 -6.12 5.91 -1.33
CA HIS A 76 -5.94 6.46 -2.68
C HIS A 76 -4.46 6.35 -3.08
N ALA A 77 -4.20 6.19 -4.38
CA ALA A 77 -2.84 5.99 -4.87
C ALA A 77 -1.93 7.20 -4.66
N THR A 78 -2.45 8.43 -4.79
CA THR A 78 -1.64 9.65 -4.87
C THR A 78 -2.05 10.78 -3.95
N TYR A 79 -3.33 10.88 -3.56
CA TYR A 79 -3.79 12.02 -2.76
C TYR A 79 -3.09 12.04 -1.41
N ALA A 80 -2.60 13.20 -1.02
CA ALA A 80 -1.95 13.39 0.29
C ALA A 80 -2.87 12.94 1.42
N PHE A 81 -2.28 12.38 2.48
CA PHE A 81 -3.04 12.02 3.69
C PHE A 81 -3.70 13.25 4.29
N GLY A 82 -4.93 13.08 4.72
CA GLY A 82 -5.77 14.15 5.20
C GLY A 82 -6.63 14.81 4.13
N THR A 83 -6.40 14.52 2.86
CA THR A 83 -7.28 14.99 1.77
C THR A 83 -8.69 14.48 2.00
N ARG A 84 -9.67 15.37 1.91
CA ARG A 84 -11.09 15.06 2.06
C ARG A 84 -11.74 14.98 0.69
N VAL A 85 -12.46 13.89 0.47
CA VAL A 85 -13.03 13.55 -0.83
C VAL A 85 -14.49 13.18 -0.65
N ARG A 86 -15.37 13.81 -1.43
CA ARG A 86 -16.75 13.36 -1.58
C ARG A 86 -16.81 12.25 -2.61
N VAL A 87 -17.27 11.09 -2.18
CA VAL A 87 -17.45 9.91 -3.01
C VAL A 87 -18.92 9.71 -3.29
N THR A 88 -19.30 9.75 -4.55
CA THR A 88 -20.68 9.52 -5.00
C THR A 88 -20.76 8.22 -5.76
N LEU A 89 -21.60 7.29 -5.30
CA LEU A 89 -21.91 6.07 -6.04
C LEU A 89 -22.89 6.41 -7.17
N LEU A 90 -22.47 6.22 -8.41
CA LEU A 90 -23.25 6.64 -9.58
C LEU A 90 -24.58 5.89 -9.70
N ALA A 91 -24.62 4.62 -9.29
CA ALA A 91 -25.84 3.80 -9.36
C ALA A 91 -26.95 4.30 -8.43
N THR A 92 -26.60 4.90 -7.28
CA THR A 92 -27.59 5.35 -6.27
C THR A 92 -27.69 6.85 -6.16
N GLY A 93 -26.68 7.60 -6.61
CA GLY A 93 -26.53 9.03 -6.37
C GLY A 93 -26.19 9.39 -4.92
N ARG A 94 -26.01 8.41 -4.04
CA ARG A 94 -25.64 8.62 -2.63
C ARG A 94 -24.17 8.97 -2.53
N SER A 95 -23.84 9.86 -1.61
CA SER A 95 -22.47 10.32 -1.39
C SER A 95 -22.06 10.26 0.07
N VAL A 96 -20.75 10.20 0.29
CA VAL A 96 -20.11 10.27 1.60
C VAL A 96 -18.81 11.03 1.47
N GLU A 97 -18.45 11.77 2.50
CA GLU A 97 -17.15 12.42 2.59
C GLU A 97 -16.20 11.55 3.38
N VAL A 98 -15.02 11.27 2.82
CA VAL A 98 -13.98 10.45 3.43
C VAL A 98 -12.67 11.21 3.55
N ARG A 99 -11.84 10.81 4.49
CA ARG A 99 -10.48 11.30 4.66
C ARG A 99 -9.50 10.26 4.14
N ILE A 100 -8.58 10.66 3.29
CA ILE A 100 -7.54 9.76 2.79
C ILE A 100 -6.50 9.53 3.88
N ASN A 101 -6.28 8.28 4.25
CA ASN A 101 -5.31 7.88 5.27
C ASN A 101 -4.47 6.67 4.89
N ASP A 102 -4.66 6.12 3.70
CA ASP A 102 -3.96 4.93 3.28
C ASP A 102 -3.61 4.98 1.78
N ARG A 103 -2.78 4.06 1.36
CA ARG A 103 -2.35 3.87 -0.03
C ARG A 103 -2.94 2.61 -0.59
N PHE A 104 -3.26 2.70 -1.85
CA PHE A 104 -3.84 1.62 -2.62
C PHE A 104 -3.35 1.75 -4.06
N PRO A 105 -2.78 0.69 -4.66
CA PRO A 105 -2.30 0.76 -6.01
C PRO A 105 -3.45 0.95 -6.99
N ASN A 106 -3.31 1.93 -7.90
CA ASN A 106 -4.28 2.14 -8.96
C ASN A 106 -4.21 0.95 -9.94
N TYR A 107 -5.19 0.08 -9.88
CA TYR A 107 -5.20 -1.17 -10.60
C TYR A 107 -6.56 -1.42 -11.25
N LYS A 108 -6.56 -1.73 -12.54
CA LYS A 108 -7.78 -2.04 -13.32
C LYS A 108 -8.90 -1.00 -13.20
N GLY A 109 -8.55 0.29 -13.23
CA GLY A 109 -9.52 1.38 -13.11
C GLY A 109 -10.09 1.60 -11.72
N ARG A 110 -9.60 0.90 -10.71
CA ARG A 110 -9.93 1.14 -9.31
C ARG A 110 -9.20 2.39 -8.84
N VAL A 111 -9.95 3.36 -8.34
CA VAL A 111 -9.41 4.68 -7.95
C VAL A 111 -9.42 4.92 -6.46
N ILE A 112 -10.22 4.19 -5.71
CA ILE A 112 -10.37 4.36 -4.27
C ILE A 112 -10.78 3.06 -3.60
N ASP A 113 -10.31 2.86 -2.36
CA ASP A 113 -10.72 1.74 -1.51
C ASP A 113 -11.29 2.31 -0.21
N LEU A 114 -12.59 2.09 0.00
CA LEU A 114 -13.35 2.72 1.08
C LEU A 114 -13.29 1.89 2.37
N SER A 115 -13.44 2.55 3.51
CA SER A 115 -13.78 1.87 4.75
C SER A 115 -15.17 1.25 4.64
N ARG A 116 -15.46 0.27 5.50
CA ARG A 116 -16.78 -0.36 5.57
C ARG A 116 -17.88 0.67 5.84
N ALA A 117 -17.66 1.59 6.77
CA ALA A 117 -18.62 2.64 7.10
C ALA A 117 -18.92 3.52 5.89
N ALA A 118 -17.91 3.92 5.13
CA ALA A 118 -18.09 4.72 3.91
C ALA A 118 -18.86 3.94 2.84
N ALA A 119 -18.52 2.68 2.61
CA ALA A 119 -19.22 1.81 1.66
C ALA A 119 -20.70 1.63 2.04
N ARG A 120 -20.99 1.51 3.32
CA ARG A 120 -22.37 1.40 3.83
C ARG A 120 -23.16 2.68 3.56
N GLU A 121 -22.58 3.84 3.80
CA GLU A 121 -23.24 5.14 3.60
C GLU A 121 -23.72 5.34 2.16
N ILE A 122 -22.99 4.84 1.18
CA ILE A 122 -23.36 4.99 -0.24
C ILE A 122 -24.09 3.77 -0.82
N GLY A 123 -24.37 2.76 0.01
CA GLY A 123 -25.12 1.56 -0.41
C GLY A 123 -24.30 0.57 -1.23
N MET A 124 -22.99 0.52 -1.04
CA MET A 124 -22.08 -0.33 -1.84
C MET A 124 -21.76 -1.69 -1.19
N MET A 125 -22.19 -1.95 0.02
CA MET A 125 -21.80 -3.14 0.79
C MET A 125 -22.06 -4.47 0.06
N LYS A 126 -23.21 -4.60 -0.59
CA LYS A 126 -23.60 -5.84 -1.28
C LYS A 126 -22.93 -5.98 -2.66
N LEU A 127 -22.47 -4.88 -3.23
CA LEU A 127 -21.91 -4.85 -4.58
C LEU A 127 -20.42 -5.20 -4.60
N GLY A 128 -19.72 -5.05 -3.47
CA GLY A 128 -18.26 -5.20 -3.37
C GLY A 128 -17.47 -4.14 -4.12
N THR A 129 -17.88 -3.76 -5.32
CA THR A 129 -17.33 -2.69 -6.14
C THR A 129 -18.44 -1.84 -6.74
N GLY A 130 -18.11 -0.63 -7.17
CA GLY A 130 -19.08 0.25 -7.84
C GLY A 130 -18.41 1.42 -8.53
N ARG A 131 -19.07 1.95 -9.55
CA ARG A 131 -18.61 3.16 -10.24
C ARG A 131 -18.89 4.38 -9.40
N VAL A 132 -17.86 5.19 -9.18
CA VAL A 132 -17.95 6.38 -8.33
C VAL A 132 -17.38 7.61 -9.03
N ARG A 133 -17.86 8.76 -8.57
CA ARG A 133 -17.29 10.07 -8.83
C ARG A 133 -16.64 10.55 -7.53
N LEU A 134 -15.37 10.89 -7.60
CA LEU A 134 -14.61 11.51 -6.52
C LEU A 134 -14.54 13.01 -6.75
N GLU A 135 -14.78 13.81 -5.73
CA GLU A 135 -14.58 15.25 -5.75
C GLU A 135 -13.78 15.67 -4.51
N VAL A 136 -12.65 16.33 -4.74
CA VAL A 136 -11.84 16.86 -3.64
C VAL A 136 -12.56 18.04 -3.01
N VAL A 137 -12.80 17.97 -1.70
CA VAL A 137 -13.54 19.01 -0.95
C VAL A 137 -12.70 19.67 0.16
N GLY A 138 -11.51 19.14 0.42
CA GLY A 138 -10.62 19.72 1.43
C GLY A 138 -9.27 19.01 1.60
#